data_83b6e4504c850ec21c384819501cff9d
#
_entry.id   83b6e4504c850ec21c384819501cff9d
#
_cell.length_a   1.000
_cell.length_b   1.000
_cell.length_c   1.000
_cell.angle_alpha   90.00
_cell.angle_beta   90.00
_cell.angle_gamma   90.00
#
_symmetry.space_group_name_H-M   'P 1'
#
loop_
_entity.id
_entity.type
_entity.pdbx_description
1 polymer ?
#
loop_
_entity_poly.entity_id
_entity_poly.type
_entity_poly.pdbx_seq_one_letter_code
_entity_poly.pdbx_strand_id
1 'polypeptide(L)'
;EYNFDMLASGVSELPLVWQDAEGNYHPLLASYETADSVTWVYTIEPGMTWSDGEPVTAEDILFTLEYDDANGSANFVSQTDEDGKVTEAKYASYELSSDAMTISLTLTSANVRELSNMTSFRVMPKHIYEGKDSVTEAEARVTCGPYMLDSFNKEAGTLTFIPNPYYPLEPNVGKLIYRLFGNE
;
A
#
# COMPACT_ATOMS: atom_id res chain seq x y z
N GLU A 1 11.26 19.79 -4.75
CA GLU A 1 10.91 18.48 -4.16
C GLU A 1 10.23 17.66 -5.24
N TYR A 2 10.83 16.55 -5.62
CA TYR A 2 10.24 15.64 -6.61
C TYR A 2 9.29 14.71 -5.87
N ASN A 3 8.05 14.62 -6.33
CA ASN A 3 7.09 13.70 -5.75
C ASN A 3 7.41 12.27 -6.21
N PHE A 4 8.31 11.63 -5.45
CA PHE A 4 8.80 10.28 -5.67
C PHE A 4 7.66 9.25 -5.59
N ASP A 5 6.70 9.50 -4.72
CA ASP A 5 5.57 8.60 -4.44
C ASP A 5 4.70 8.37 -5.69
N MET A 6 4.54 9.39 -6.54
CA MET A 6 3.81 9.25 -7.80
C MET A 6 4.48 8.30 -8.80
N LEU A 7 5.82 8.21 -8.79
CA LEU A 7 6.57 7.35 -9.71
C LEU A 7 6.66 5.90 -9.20
N ALA A 8 6.66 5.71 -7.89
CA ALA A 8 6.68 4.40 -7.26
C ALA A 8 5.31 3.70 -7.34
N SER A 9 4.23 4.48 -7.31
CA SER A 9 2.85 3.97 -7.32
C SER A 9 2.53 3.17 -8.58
N GLY A 10 2.12 1.91 -8.38
CA GLY A 10 1.82 0.97 -9.48
C GLY A 10 3.05 0.34 -10.14
N VAL A 11 4.26 0.76 -9.78
CA VAL A 11 5.52 0.19 -10.27
C VAL A 11 6.18 -0.64 -9.19
N SER A 12 6.50 -0.04 -8.05
CA SER A 12 7.09 -0.72 -6.89
C SER A 12 6.12 -0.89 -5.72
N GLU A 13 5.12 -0.04 -5.60
CA GLU A 13 4.09 -0.10 -4.57
C GLU A 13 2.74 -0.46 -5.18
N LEU A 14 2.05 -1.40 -4.58
CA LEU A 14 0.73 -1.82 -5.02
C LEU A 14 -0.36 -1.35 -4.04
N PRO A 15 -1.51 -0.86 -4.56
CA PRO A 15 -2.70 -0.73 -3.75
C PRO A 15 -3.36 -2.10 -3.52
N LEU A 16 -4.32 -2.17 -2.60
CA LEU A 16 -5.08 -3.40 -2.40
C LEU A 16 -5.86 -3.79 -3.65
N VAL A 17 -6.49 -2.81 -4.30
CA VAL A 17 -7.29 -2.99 -5.51
C VAL A 17 -6.96 -1.90 -6.53
N TRP A 18 -7.28 -2.14 -7.79
CA TRP A 18 -7.21 -1.11 -8.84
C TRP A 18 -8.56 -0.96 -9.53
N GLN A 19 -8.78 0.18 -10.19
CA GLN A 19 -10.00 0.48 -10.92
C GLN A 19 -9.70 0.62 -12.41
N ASP A 20 -10.47 -0.07 -13.26
CA ASP A 20 -10.36 0.03 -14.71
C ASP A 20 -11.03 1.31 -15.26
N ALA A 21 -10.91 1.52 -16.58
CA ALA A 21 -11.49 2.69 -17.25
C ALA A 21 -13.03 2.69 -17.25
N GLU A 22 -13.64 1.54 -17.08
CA GLU A 22 -15.09 1.34 -17.00
C GLU A 22 -15.62 1.57 -15.57
N GLY A 23 -14.72 1.72 -14.58
CA GLY A 23 -15.05 1.94 -13.18
C GLY A 23 -15.18 0.68 -12.33
N ASN A 24 -14.84 -0.50 -12.89
CA ASN A 24 -14.88 -1.75 -12.13
C ASN A 24 -13.62 -1.89 -11.27
N TYR A 25 -13.79 -2.46 -10.07
CA TYR A 25 -12.67 -2.73 -9.17
C TYR A 25 -12.18 -4.16 -9.35
N HIS A 26 -10.86 -4.31 -9.35
CA HIS A 26 -10.19 -5.59 -9.52
C HIS A 26 -9.19 -5.81 -8.39
N PRO A 27 -9.02 -7.06 -7.90
CA PRO A 27 -7.94 -7.41 -6.99
C PRO A 27 -6.57 -7.03 -7.55
N LEU A 28 -5.65 -6.59 -6.68
CA LEU A 28 -4.25 -6.39 -7.04
C LEU A 28 -3.33 -7.00 -5.95
N LEU A 29 -3.25 -6.37 -4.77
CA LEU A 29 -2.55 -6.96 -3.62
C LEU A 29 -3.47 -7.86 -2.80
N ALA A 30 -4.77 -7.57 -2.79
CA ALA A 30 -5.77 -8.35 -2.08
C ALA A 30 -7.08 -8.46 -2.88
N SER A 31 -7.74 -9.62 -2.80
CA SER A 31 -9.14 -9.76 -3.14
C SER A 31 -10.02 -9.15 -2.06
N TYR A 32 -11.29 -8.90 -2.37
CA TYR A 32 -12.21 -8.26 -1.44
C TYR A 32 -13.61 -8.84 -1.54
N GLU A 33 -14.31 -8.82 -0.40
CA GLU A 33 -15.73 -9.21 -0.30
C GLU A 33 -16.46 -8.28 0.67
N THR A 34 -17.74 -8.01 0.38
CA THR A 34 -18.67 -7.35 1.28
C THR A 34 -20.09 -7.76 0.94
N ALA A 35 -20.94 -7.96 1.95
CA ALA A 35 -22.35 -8.22 1.77
C ALA A 35 -23.24 -7.00 2.09
N ASP A 36 -22.71 -6.04 2.87
CA ASP A 36 -23.50 -4.98 3.48
C ASP A 36 -22.85 -3.59 3.35
N SER A 37 -21.67 -3.50 2.73
CA SER A 37 -20.85 -2.28 2.66
C SER A 37 -20.45 -1.71 4.04
N VAL A 38 -20.58 -2.51 5.10
CA VAL A 38 -20.12 -2.22 6.47
C VAL A 38 -18.92 -3.06 6.80
N THR A 39 -19.02 -4.37 6.58
CA THR A 39 -17.91 -5.31 6.78
C THR A 39 -17.25 -5.60 5.45
N TRP A 40 -15.97 -5.28 5.35
CA TRP A 40 -15.12 -5.51 4.19
C TRP A 40 -14.05 -6.53 4.55
N VAL A 41 -14.01 -7.61 3.79
CA VAL A 41 -13.03 -8.68 3.98
C VAL A 41 -12.00 -8.59 2.86
N TYR A 42 -10.73 -8.44 3.24
CA TYR A 42 -9.61 -8.43 2.31
C TYR A 42 -8.74 -9.65 2.52
N THR A 43 -8.45 -10.38 1.45
CA THR A 43 -7.57 -11.56 1.48
C THR A 43 -6.38 -11.31 0.58
N ILE A 44 -5.17 -11.39 1.12
CA ILE A 44 -3.92 -11.21 0.36
C ILE A 44 -3.86 -12.23 -0.78
N GLU A 45 -3.53 -11.75 -1.97
CA GLU A 45 -3.37 -12.61 -3.14
C GLU A 45 -2.23 -13.61 -2.94
N PRO A 46 -2.40 -14.88 -3.37
CA PRO A 46 -1.40 -15.92 -3.14
C PRO A 46 -0.03 -15.59 -3.73
N GLY A 47 1.01 -15.80 -2.94
CA GLY A 47 2.40 -15.64 -3.36
C GLY A 47 2.92 -14.20 -3.36
N MET A 48 2.14 -13.25 -2.87
CA MET A 48 2.61 -11.86 -2.71
C MET A 48 3.71 -11.80 -1.66
N THR A 49 4.81 -11.16 -2.03
CA THR A 49 6.05 -11.15 -1.26
C THR A 49 6.68 -9.76 -1.36
N TRP A 50 7.27 -9.30 -0.28
CA TRP A 50 8.10 -8.11 -0.26
C TRP A 50 9.40 -8.33 -1.06
N SER A 51 10.04 -7.25 -1.50
CA SER A 51 11.26 -7.31 -2.33
C SER A 51 12.51 -7.81 -1.58
N ASP A 52 12.43 -8.03 -0.28
CA ASP A 52 13.43 -8.67 0.57
C ASP A 52 13.17 -10.17 0.81
N GLY A 53 12.04 -10.69 0.30
CA GLY A 53 11.67 -12.09 0.37
C GLY A 53 10.68 -12.46 1.48
N GLU A 54 10.33 -11.53 2.36
CA GLU A 54 9.31 -11.76 3.39
C GLU A 54 7.91 -11.79 2.76
N PRO A 55 6.98 -12.65 3.24
CA PRO A 55 5.62 -12.71 2.71
C PRO A 55 4.85 -11.43 3.06
N VAL A 56 3.99 -10.97 2.13
CA VAL A 56 2.97 -9.96 2.45
C VAL A 56 1.83 -10.65 3.18
N THR A 57 1.39 -10.07 4.28
CA THR A 57 0.31 -10.61 5.11
C THR A 57 -0.76 -9.56 5.42
N ALA A 58 -1.90 -10.00 5.92
CA ALA A 58 -2.95 -9.09 6.38
C ALA A 58 -2.55 -8.32 7.66
N GLU A 59 -1.50 -8.76 8.39
CA GLU A 59 -0.91 -7.99 9.48
C GLU A 59 -0.25 -6.69 8.97
N ASP A 60 0.29 -6.69 7.74
CA ASP A 60 0.85 -5.48 7.14
C ASP A 60 -0.26 -4.45 6.87
N ILE A 61 -1.46 -4.91 6.45
CA ILE A 61 -2.63 -4.03 6.28
C ILE A 61 -3.03 -3.43 7.63
N LEU A 62 -3.17 -4.25 8.66
CA LEU A 62 -3.54 -3.78 10.01
C LEU A 62 -2.49 -2.79 10.55
N PHE A 63 -1.21 -3.13 10.45
CA PHE A 63 -0.12 -2.25 10.84
C PHE A 63 -0.18 -0.90 10.15
N THR A 64 -0.45 -0.88 8.84
CA THR A 64 -0.55 0.36 8.07
C THR A 64 -1.72 1.22 8.54
N LEU A 65 -2.88 0.62 8.80
CA LEU A 65 -4.04 1.32 9.34
C LEU A 65 -3.76 1.94 10.71
N GLU A 66 -3.13 1.19 11.60
CA GLU A 66 -2.75 1.66 12.94
C GLU A 66 -1.67 2.77 12.88
N TYR A 67 -0.70 2.62 11.97
CA TYR A 67 0.34 3.62 11.74
C TYR A 67 -0.25 4.92 11.21
N ASP A 68 -1.14 4.86 10.24
CA ASP A 68 -1.82 6.02 9.66
C ASP A 68 -2.69 6.73 10.70
N ASP A 69 -3.40 5.99 11.55
CA ASP A 69 -4.20 6.56 12.64
C ASP A 69 -3.33 7.29 13.67
N ALA A 70 -2.24 6.66 14.08
CA ALA A 70 -1.29 7.23 15.04
C ALA A 70 -0.57 8.48 14.53
N ASN A 71 -0.39 8.60 13.20
CA ASN A 71 0.31 9.73 12.57
C ASN A 71 -0.62 10.78 11.95
N GLY A 72 -1.93 10.68 12.20
CA GLY A 72 -2.92 11.65 11.74
C GLY A 72 -3.15 11.65 10.23
N SER A 73 -2.83 10.54 9.55
CA SER A 73 -3.14 10.33 8.13
C SER A 73 -4.63 9.98 7.96
N ALA A 74 -5.48 10.93 8.32
CA ALA A 74 -6.93 10.76 8.52
C ALA A 74 -7.74 10.33 7.27
N ASN A 75 -7.12 10.30 6.09
CA ASN A 75 -7.85 9.98 4.86
C ASN A 75 -8.33 8.52 4.81
N PHE A 76 -7.66 7.62 5.52
CA PHE A 76 -7.96 6.20 5.49
C PHE A 76 -8.62 5.67 6.76
N VAL A 77 -8.34 6.26 7.93
CA VAL A 77 -8.69 5.64 9.21
C VAL A 77 -9.78 6.39 9.96
N SER A 78 -9.55 7.65 10.33
CA SER A 78 -10.46 8.40 11.19
C SER A 78 -10.58 9.85 10.75
N GLN A 79 -11.67 10.52 11.13
CA GLN A 79 -11.76 11.97 11.01
C GLN A 79 -11.13 12.64 12.23
N THR A 80 -10.40 13.71 12.00
CA THR A 80 -9.80 14.52 13.06
C THR A 80 -10.30 15.96 12.99
N ASP A 81 -10.33 16.65 14.15
CA ASP A 81 -10.55 18.09 14.23
C ASP A 81 -9.28 18.88 13.88
N GLU A 82 -9.37 20.22 13.96
CA GLU A 82 -8.26 21.14 13.68
C GLU A 82 -7.05 20.95 14.60
N ASP A 83 -7.26 20.34 15.77
CA ASP A 83 -6.22 20.05 16.77
C ASP A 83 -5.63 18.62 16.59
N GLY A 84 -6.07 17.88 15.56
CA GLY A 84 -5.63 16.50 15.27
C GLY A 84 -6.26 15.44 16.16
N LYS A 85 -7.31 15.78 16.93
CA LYS A 85 -8.03 14.82 17.76
C LYS A 85 -9.04 14.04 16.92
N VAL A 86 -9.03 12.71 17.03
CA VAL A 86 -10.02 11.84 16.37
C VAL A 86 -11.43 12.21 16.83
N THR A 87 -12.26 12.63 15.89
CA THR A 87 -13.65 13.00 16.12
C THR A 87 -14.62 11.89 15.70
N GLU A 88 -14.22 11.08 14.69
CA GLU A 88 -15.02 9.97 14.20
C GLU A 88 -14.08 8.86 13.72
N ALA A 89 -14.13 7.70 14.37
CA ALA A 89 -13.41 6.52 13.93
C ALA A 89 -14.05 5.95 12.66
N LYS A 90 -13.25 5.68 11.65
CA LYS A 90 -13.70 5.06 10.40
C LYS A 90 -14.04 3.59 10.60
N TYR A 91 -13.22 2.87 11.34
CA TYR A 91 -13.40 1.45 11.63
C TYR A 91 -13.84 1.22 13.06
N ALA A 92 -14.85 0.39 13.23
CA ALA A 92 -15.36 -0.06 14.53
C ALA A 92 -14.52 -1.22 15.09
N SER A 93 -14.02 -2.10 14.22
CA SER A 93 -13.20 -3.25 14.61
C SER A 93 -12.39 -3.80 13.43
N TYR A 94 -11.34 -4.55 13.76
CA TYR A 94 -10.52 -5.33 12.85
C TYR A 94 -10.45 -6.77 13.35
N GLU A 95 -10.50 -7.73 12.45
CA GLU A 95 -10.33 -9.15 12.78
C GLU A 95 -9.39 -9.80 11.76
N LEU A 96 -8.30 -10.41 12.26
CA LEU A 96 -7.34 -11.16 11.46
C LEU A 96 -7.71 -12.65 11.48
N SER A 97 -7.55 -13.33 10.35
CA SER A 97 -7.60 -14.78 10.29
C SER A 97 -6.39 -15.41 10.99
N SER A 98 -6.51 -16.67 11.41
CA SER A 98 -5.45 -17.38 12.13
C SER A 98 -4.17 -17.61 11.31
N ASP A 99 -4.26 -17.57 9.98
CA ASP A 99 -3.14 -17.68 9.04
C ASP A 99 -2.58 -16.32 8.64
N ALA A 100 -3.13 -15.23 9.18
CA ALA A 100 -2.78 -13.85 8.86
C ALA A 100 -2.88 -13.46 7.37
N MET A 101 -3.68 -14.20 6.59
CA MET A 101 -3.87 -13.89 5.16
C MET A 101 -5.11 -13.05 4.89
N THR A 102 -6.03 -12.98 5.84
CA THR A 102 -7.30 -12.27 5.69
C THR A 102 -7.52 -11.30 6.85
N ILE A 103 -8.01 -10.10 6.52
CA ILE A 103 -8.47 -9.12 7.49
C ILE A 103 -9.91 -8.73 7.20
N SER A 104 -10.74 -8.71 8.23
CA SER A 104 -12.10 -8.16 8.18
C SER A 104 -12.09 -6.78 8.83
N LEU A 105 -12.47 -5.77 8.07
CA LEU A 105 -12.57 -4.37 8.52
C LEU A 105 -14.06 -4.03 8.66
N THR A 106 -14.51 -3.74 9.87
CA THR A 106 -15.88 -3.30 10.13
C THR A 106 -15.90 -1.78 10.25
N LEU A 107 -16.58 -1.11 9.32
CA LEU A 107 -16.78 0.33 9.33
C LEU A 107 -17.80 0.74 10.41
N THR A 108 -17.70 1.96 10.90
CA THR A 108 -18.71 2.54 11.81
C THR A 108 -20.03 2.84 11.11
N SER A 109 -20.02 2.98 9.78
CA SER A 109 -21.20 3.15 8.94
C SER A 109 -20.95 2.59 7.53
N ALA A 110 -22.03 2.22 6.83
CA ALA A 110 -21.95 1.68 5.48
C ALA A 110 -21.28 2.67 4.52
N ASN A 111 -20.28 2.20 3.76
CA ASN A 111 -19.57 3.01 2.79
C ASN A 111 -19.31 2.25 1.49
N VAL A 112 -20.10 2.52 0.46
CA VAL A 112 -19.95 1.93 -0.88
C VAL A 112 -18.71 2.42 -1.62
N ARG A 113 -18.06 3.49 -1.13
CA ARG A 113 -16.83 4.05 -1.72
C ARG A 113 -15.56 3.50 -1.11
N GLU A 114 -15.65 2.51 -0.21
CA GLU A 114 -14.47 1.97 0.48
C GLU A 114 -13.42 1.45 -0.51
N LEU A 115 -13.82 0.77 -1.57
CA LEU A 115 -12.91 0.31 -2.62
C LEU A 115 -12.16 1.46 -3.31
N SER A 116 -12.82 2.62 -3.49
CA SER A 116 -12.15 3.79 -4.06
C SER A 116 -10.99 4.28 -3.18
N ASN A 117 -11.12 4.19 -1.86
CA ASN A 117 -10.04 4.51 -0.94
C ASN A 117 -8.90 3.50 -1.09
N MET A 118 -9.25 2.22 -1.21
CA MET A 118 -8.27 1.12 -1.31
C MET A 118 -7.47 1.12 -2.62
N THR A 119 -7.86 1.89 -3.63
CA THR A 119 -7.04 2.09 -4.85
C THR A 119 -5.81 2.96 -4.60
N SER A 120 -5.78 3.72 -3.53
CA SER A 120 -4.64 4.56 -3.13
C SER A 120 -3.99 4.13 -1.81
N PHE A 121 -4.55 3.14 -1.11
CA PHE A 121 -3.98 2.60 0.11
C PHE A 121 -2.72 1.78 -0.21
N ARG A 122 -1.57 2.21 0.33
CA ARG A 122 -0.27 1.55 0.16
C ARG A 122 0.10 0.87 1.45
N VAL A 123 0.23 -0.46 1.38
CA VAL A 123 0.60 -1.27 2.54
C VAL A 123 2.07 -1.08 2.88
N MET A 124 2.38 -0.91 4.14
CA MET A 124 3.74 -0.79 4.69
C MET A 124 4.21 -2.15 5.20
N PRO A 125 5.49 -2.52 4.98
CA PRO A 125 6.04 -3.76 5.55
C PRO A 125 6.19 -3.64 7.06
N LYS A 126 5.32 -4.30 7.82
CA LYS A 126 5.33 -4.31 9.29
C LYS A 126 6.71 -4.66 9.84
N HIS A 127 7.34 -5.72 9.31
CA HIS A 127 8.65 -6.20 9.77
C HIS A 127 9.79 -5.16 9.63
N ILE A 128 9.60 -4.16 8.74
CA ILE A 128 10.56 -3.06 8.57
C ILE A 128 10.29 -1.92 9.55
N TYR A 129 9.01 -1.56 9.76
CA TYR A 129 8.66 -0.30 10.44
C TYR A 129 8.25 -0.49 11.90
N GLU A 130 7.79 -1.70 12.31
CA GLU A 130 7.30 -1.92 13.66
C GLU A 130 8.36 -1.62 14.73
N GLY A 131 8.00 -0.75 15.69
CA GLY A 131 8.87 -0.38 16.80
C GLY A 131 10.07 0.50 16.45
N LYS A 132 10.12 1.07 15.25
CA LYS A 132 11.20 1.97 14.81
C LYS A 132 10.71 3.41 14.66
N ASP A 133 11.50 4.35 15.19
CA ASP A 133 11.28 5.79 14.97
C ASP A 133 11.71 6.23 13.56
N SER A 134 12.60 5.49 12.92
CA SER A 134 13.07 5.73 11.56
C SER A 134 13.65 4.46 10.94
N VAL A 135 13.64 4.40 9.62
CA VAL A 135 14.22 3.31 8.82
C VAL A 135 15.38 3.83 7.96
N THR A 136 16.30 2.95 7.61
CA THR A 136 17.39 3.28 6.67
C THR A 136 16.85 3.45 5.26
N GLU A 137 17.62 4.12 4.38
CA GLU A 137 17.26 4.26 2.96
C GLU A 137 17.07 2.89 2.26
N ALA A 138 17.85 1.88 2.64
CA ALA A 138 17.70 0.53 2.09
C ALA A 138 16.39 -0.14 2.54
N GLU A 139 16.02 -0.01 3.82
CA GLU A 139 14.77 -0.52 4.37
C GLU A 139 13.55 0.19 3.75
N ALA A 140 13.62 1.51 3.55
CA ALA A 140 12.56 2.30 2.91
C ALA A 140 12.32 1.92 1.43
N ARG A 141 13.21 1.14 0.82
CA ARG A 141 13.06 0.64 -0.55
C ARG A 141 12.39 -0.73 -0.64
N VAL A 142 12.07 -1.35 0.49
CA VAL A 142 11.35 -2.63 0.51
C VAL A 142 9.89 -2.39 0.11
N THR A 143 9.49 -2.99 -1.01
CA THR A 143 8.17 -2.80 -1.64
C THR A 143 7.65 -4.13 -2.18
N CYS A 144 6.36 -4.24 -2.50
CA CYS A 144 5.75 -5.49 -2.95
C CYS A 144 5.32 -5.49 -4.42
N GLY A 145 5.68 -4.47 -5.20
CA GLY A 145 5.30 -4.37 -6.60
C GLY A 145 6.18 -5.19 -7.56
N PRO A 146 5.83 -5.19 -8.87
CA PRO A 146 6.54 -5.94 -9.90
C PRO A 146 7.98 -5.45 -10.15
N TYR A 147 8.29 -4.23 -9.76
CA TYR A 147 9.62 -3.64 -9.86
C TYR A 147 10.07 -3.10 -8.52
N MET A 148 11.37 -3.10 -8.28
CA MET A 148 12.00 -2.49 -7.12
C MET A 148 12.99 -1.42 -7.54
N LEU A 149 13.21 -0.40 -6.70
CA LEU A 149 14.17 0.67 -6.97
C LEU A 149 15.61 0.13 -6.89
N ASP A 150 16.30 0.15 -8.01
CA ASP A 150 17.74 -0.20 -8.10
C ASP A 150 18.61 1.00 -7.71
N SER A 151 18.39 2.14 -8.37
CA SER A 151 19.22 3.32 -8.15
C SER A 151 18.50 4.63 -8.37
N PHE A 152 18.94 5.64 -7.62
CA PHE A 152 18.59 7.03 -7.80
C PHE A 152 19.85 7.87 -8.02
N ASN A 153 19.98 8.42 -9.21
CA ASN A 153 21.06 9.39 -9.52
C ASN A 153 20.47 10.80 -9.49
N LYS A 154 20.73 11.50 -8.38
CA LYS A 154 20.20 12.86 -8.16
C LYS A 154 20.76 13.89 -9.14
N GLU A 155 22.04 13.75 -9.55
CA GLU A 155 22.70 14.69 -10.46
C GLU A 155 22.15 14.54 -11.89
N ALA A 156 21.96 13.30 -12.34
CA ALA A 156 21.38 13.01 -13.65
C ALA A 156 19.84 13.10 -13.66
N GLY A 157 19.19 13.24 -12.51
CA GLY A 157 17.74 13.22 -12.36
C GLY A 157 17.14 11.89 -12.83
N THR A 158 17.81 10.76 -12.59
CA THR A 158 17.35 9.46 -13.07
C THR A 158 17.02 8.51 -11.94
N LEU A 159 15.89 7.81 -12.09
CA LEU A 159 15.44 6.71 -11.27
C LEU A 159 15.45 5.44 -12.10
N THR A 160 16.05 4.39 -11.59
CA THR A 160 16.11 3.09 -12.25
C THR A 160 15.39 2.06 -11.41
N PHE A 161 14.46 1.34 -12.04
CA PHE A 161 13.76 0.21 -11.43
C PHE A 161 14.12 -1.06 -12.19
N ILE A 162 14.28 -2.16 -11.46
CA ILE A 162 14.54 -3.50 -11.98
C ILE A 162 13.42 -4.44 -11.54
N PRO A 163 13.18 -5.57 -12.24
CA PRO A 163 12.22 -6.56 -11.80
C PRO A 163 12.44 -6.98 -10.35
N ASN A 164 11.35 -7.05 -9.59
CA ASN A 164 11.36 -7.65 -8.26
C ASN A 164 11.38 -9.18 -8.42
N PRO A 165 12.43 -9.88 -7.99
CA PRO A 165 12.57 -11.33 -8.20
C PRO A 165 11.58 -12.15 -7.37
N TYR A 166 10.95 -11.53 -6.38
CA TYR A 166 9.96 -12.17 -5.50
C TYR A 166 8.52 -11.90 -5.92
N TYR A 167 8.31 -11.07 -6.97
CA TYR A 167 6.95 -10.83 -7.47
C TYR A 167 6.42 -12.07 -8.20
N PRO A 168 5.13 -12.47 -7.98
CA PRO A 168 4.60 -13.72 -8.51
C PRO A 168 4.61 -13.86 -10.04
N LEU A 169 4.58 -12.72 -10.74
CA LEU A 169 4.60 -12.67 -12.20
C LEU A 169 5.89 -12.01 -12.69
N GLU A 170 6.62 -12.68 -13.58
CA GLU A 170 7.82 -12.10 -14.17
C GLU A 170 7.47 -10.92 -15.09
N PRO A 171 7.95 -9.69 -14.81
CA PRO A 171 7.71 -8.55 -15.69
C PRO A 171 8.41 -8.71 -17.04
N ASN A 172 7.70 -8.33 -18.13
CA ASN A 172 8.26 -8.44 -19.49
C ASN A 172 9.34 -7.40 -19.83
N VAL A 173 9.53 -6.39 -18.99
CA VAL A 173 10.50 -5.31 -19.20
C VAL A 173 11.60 -5.44 -18.17
N GLY A 174 12.86 -5.63 -18.61
CA GLY A 174 13.99 -5.88 -17.72
C GLY A 174 14.48 -4.64 -16.94
N LYS A 175 14.08 -3.42 -17.35
CA LYS A 175 14.48 -2.19 -16.67
C LYS A 175 13.57 -1.03 -17.05
N LEU A 176 13.17 -0.24 -16.05
CA LEU A 176 12.46 1.02 -16.23
C LEU A 176 13.38 2.17 -15.80
N ILE A 177 13.52 3.18 -16.64
CA ILE A 177 14.31 4.37 -16.34
C ILE A 177 13.42 5.60 -16.46
N TYR A 178 13.20 6.27 -15.34
CA TYR A 178 12.54 7.56 -15.30
C TYR A 178 13.59 8.66 -15.31
N ARG A 179 13.47 9.62 -16.21
CA ARG A 179 14.34 10.78 -16.27
C ARG A 179 13.53 12.04 -16.06
N LEU A 180 13.96 12.84 -15.12
CA LEU A 180 13.40 14.15 -14.84
C LEU A 180 14.08 15.17 -15.75
N PHE A 181 13.28 15.93 -16.45
CA PHE A 181 13.75 17.06 -17.24
C PHE A 181 13.38 18.35 -16.52
N GLY A 182 14.35 19.23 -16.28
CA GLY A 182 14.07 20.58 -15.79
C GLY A 182 13.32 21.37 -16.88
N ASN A 183 12.34 22.18 -16.50
CA ASN A 183 11.83 23.21 -17.39
C ASN A 183 12.93 24.28 -17.56
N GLU A 184 13.34 24.55 -18.79
CA GLU A 184 14.14 25.72 -19.12
C GLU A 184 13.27 26.98 -19.04
#